data_2c61b48a02ce6be4642a86280e3d2a84
#
_entry.id   2c61b48a02ce6be4642a86280e3d2a84
#
_cell.length_a   1.000
_cell.length_b   1.000
_cell.length_c   1.000
_cell.angle_alpha   90.00
_cell.angle_beta   90.00
_cell.angle_gamma   90.00
#
_symmetry.space_group_name_H-M   'P 1'
#
loop_
_entity.id
_entity.type
_entity.pdbx_description
1 polymer ?
#
loop_
_entity_poly.entity_id
_entity_poly.type
_entity_poly.pdbx_seq_one_letter_code
_entity_poly.pdbx_strand_id
1 'polypeptide(L)'
;MKQTYSRTLSACYTGYVVQAIVNNFIPLLFLTFQSSYHISMRSITLLITVNFLIQLLVDCLSAGFIDRIGYRASMVIAHAAAAAGLVCLTFLPEILPSPFAGLLLSVAIYALGGGLLEVMLIPIVEALPTKNKEKTMSLLHSFYCWGHVAVVLISTIFFALFGLGSWKIMAVLWALVPLYNLFVFRKAPLCPLIAEDEEGLPLGAVLKKPAFWILMVIMTCAGASEQAVSQWASAFAEQGLGVSKSIGDLAGPMFFAVCMGSSRLLYGFFGEKLNLKKAMILSGALCIFSYCMISLSPLPALSLLGCGICGFSVGIMWPGAFSIGASVLKGGGTALFALMALAGDLGCSGGPSFVGLISAHAGDNLKPGDPGSCHLSGTADGRITYHPKDLEHACYFPLFILS
;
A
#
# COMPACT_ATOMS: atom_id res chain seq x y z
N MET A 1 31.23 6.56 17.99
CA MET A 1 30.65 6.49 16.62
C MET A 1 29.36 5.68 16.53
N LYS A 2 29.18 4.57 17.28
CA LYS A 2 27.97 3.72 17.20
C LYS A 2 26.62 4.41 17.54
N GLN A 3 26.58 5.41 18.43
CA GLN A 3 25.33 6.10 18.81
C GLN A 3 24.79 7.04 17.72
N THR A 4 25.63 7.55 16.84
CA THR A 4 25.26 8.56 15.85
C THR A 4 24.33 7.99 14.78
N TYR A 5 24.61 6.80 14.27
CA TYR A 5 23.81 6.17 13.20
C TYR A 5 22.52 5.50 13.71
N SER A 6 22.44 5.13 14.99
CA SER A 6 21.21 4.64 15.59
C SER A 6 20.07 5.65 15.46
N ARG A 7 20.36 6.95 15.58
CA ARG A 7 19.37 8.04 15.40
C ARG A 7 18.86 8.11 13.97
N THR A 8 19.73 7.96 12.98
CA THR A 8 19.34 7.94 11.57
C THR A 8 18.49 6.70 11.25
N LEU A 9 18.89 5.54 11.74
CA LEU A 9 18.15 4.30 11.56
C LEU A 9 16.75 4.39 12.19
N SER A 10 16.63 4.92 13.42
CA SER A 10 15.35 5.17 14.06
C SER A 10 14.48 6.16 13.26
N ALA A 11 15.10 7.22 12.71
CA ALA A 11 14.39 8.16 11.85
C ALA A 11 13.88 7.50 10.56
N CYS A 12 14.64 6.56 9.97
CA CYS A 12 14.20 5.79 8.82
C CYS A 12 13.02 4.86 9.16
N TYR A 13 13.06 4.20 10.33
CA TYR A 13 11.92 3.40 10.81
C TYR A 13 10.66 4.26 10.99
N THR A 14 10.80 5.44 11.60
CA THR A 14 9.70 6.40 11.71
C THR A 14 9.24 6.88 10.33
N GLY A 15 10.14 7.02 9.37
CA GLY A 15 9.81 7.36 7.98
C GLY A 15 8.87 6.34 7.34
N TYR A 16 9.09 5.04 7.57
CA TYR A 16 8.16 3.99 7.10
C TYR A 16 6.81 4.00 7.84
N VAL A 17 6.79 4.41 9.11
CA VAL A 17 5.52 4.68 9.80
C VAL A 17 4.79 5.86 9.16
N VAL A 18 5.51 6.93 8.77
CA VAL A 18 4.91 8.06 8.02
C VAL A 18 4.36 7.60 6.67
N GLN A 19 5.09 6.74 5.95
CA GLN A 19 4.62 6.13 4.71
C GLN A 19 3.32 5.31 4.94
N ALA A 20 3.26 4.56 6.03
CA ALA A 20 2.06 3.83 6.41
C ALA A 20 0.87 4.76 6.72
N ILE A 21 1.10 5.91 7.39
CA ILE A 21 0.07 6.92 7.63
C ILE A 21 -0.47 7.47 6.30
N VAL A 22 0.43 7.86 5.39
CA VAL A 22 0.09 8.41 4.08
C VAL A 22 -0.79 7.44 3.28
N ASN A 23 -0.46 6.16 3.28
CA ASN A 23 -1.15 5.18 2.44
C ASN A 23 -2.40 4.58 3.09
N ASN A 24 -2.51 4.56 4.43
CA ASN A 24 -3.55 3.76 5.09
C ASN A 24 -4.52 4.56 5.97
N PHE A 25 -4.31 5.85 6.21
CA PHE A 25 -5.25 6.65 7.00
C PHE A 25 -6.51 7.01 6.22
N ILE A 26 -6.37 7.51 4.99
CA ILE A 26 -7.52 7.92 4.17
C ILE A 26 -8.48 6.77 3.82
N PRO A 27 -8.03 5.54 3.52
CA PRO A 27 -8.92 4.41 3.32
C PRO A 27 -9.94 4.19 4.43
N LEU A 28 -9.59 4.47 5.68
CA LEU A 28 -10.52 4.39 6.82
C LEU A 28 -11.64 5.43 6.77
N LEU A 29 -11.50 6.46 5.94
CA LEU A 29 -12.43 7.60 5.84
C LEU A 29 -13.26 7.59 4.54
N PHE A 30 -13.12 6.60 3.67
CA PHE A 30 -13.79 6.57 2.35
C PHE A 30 -15.31 6.75 2.47
N LEU A 31 -15.95 5.96 3.31
CA LEU A 31 -17.39 6.05 3.51
C LEU A 31 -17.80 7.34 4.26
N THR A 32 -16.93 7.86 5.12
CA THR A 32 -17.12 9.14 5.77
C THR A 32 -17.10 10.28 4.74
N PHE A 33 -16.17 10.25 3.80
CA PHE A 33 -16.11 11.25 2.72
C PHE A 33 -17.30 11.12 1.77
N GLN A 34 -17.73 9.90 1.45
CA GLN A 34 -18.90 9.65 0.64
C GLN A 34 -20.15 10.24 1.29
N SER A 35 -20.38 9.98 2.56
CA SER A 35 -21.55 10.46 3.28
C SER A 35 -21.51 11.96 3.59
N SER A 36 -20.35 12.50 4.03
CA SER A 36 -20.23 13.89 4.46
C SER A 36 -20.13 14.89 3.31
N TYR A 37 -19.49 14.49 2.21
CA TYR A 37 -19.28 15.38 1.05
C TYR A 37 -20.07 14.97 -0.18
N HIS A 38 -20.89 13.93 -0.09
CA HIS A 38 -21.72 13.40 -1.19
C HIS A 38 -20.92 13.10 -2.47
N ILE A 39 -19.68 12.58 -2.29
CA ILE A 39 -18.82 12.19 -3.40
C ILE A 39 -19.07 10.72 -3.79
N SER A 40 -18.99 10.46 -5.10
CA SER A 40 -19.21 9.11 -5.63
C SER A 40 -18.06 8.15 -5.31
N MET A 41 -18.32 6.85 -5.35
CA MET A 41 -17.28 5.81 -5.23
C MET A 41 -16.21 5.97 -6.31
N ARG A 42 -16.59 6.41 -7.52
CA ARG A 42 -15.65 6.73 -8.59
C ARG A 42 -14.67 7.84 -8.20
N SER A 43 -15.14 8.87 -7.50
CA SER A 43 -14.28 9.96 -6.99
C SER A 43 -13.33 9.46 -5.90
N ILE A 44 -13.80 8.58 -5.02
CA ILE A 44 -12.94 7.93 -4.01
C ILE A 44 -11.86 7.10 -4.69
N THR A 45 -12.21 6.30 -5.70
CA THR A 45 -11.25 5.53 -6.50
C THR A 45 -10.18 6.44 -7.12
N LEU A 46 -10.59 7.63 -7.61
CA LEU A 46 -9.64 8.60 -8.16
C LEU A 46 -8.67 9.15 -7.12
N LEU A 47 -9.09 9.31 -5.85
CA LEU A 47 -8.16 9.70 -4.76
C LEU A 47 -7.07 8.64 -4.56
N ILE A 48 -7.43 7.36 -4.57
CA ILE A 48 -6.47 6.25 -4.47
C ILE A 48 -5.52 6.26 -5.67
N THR A 49 -6.09 6.34 -6.87
CA THR A 49 -5.32 6.35 -8.12
C THR A 49 -4.31 7.49 -8.14
N VAL A 50 -4.73 8.70 -7.76
CA VAL A 50 -3.85 9.88 -7.73
C VAL A 50 -2.77 9.75 -6.67
N ASN A 51 -3.08 9.19 -5.48
CA ASN A 51 -2.09 8.95 -4.45
C ASN A 51 -0.92 8.10 -4.99
N PHE A 52 -1.21 6.92 -5.53
CA PHE A 52 -0.17 6.02 -6.03
C PHE A 52 0.46 6.50 -7.34
N LEU A 53 -0.31 7.15 -8.23
CA LEU A 53 0.25 7.71 -9.46
C LEU A 53 1.28 8.81 -9.17
N ILE A 54 1.04 9.67 -8.17
CA ILE A 54 2.01 10.70 -7.77
C ILE A 54 3.25 10.05 -7.15
N GLN A 55 3.10 9.01 -6.31
CA GLN A 55 4.24 8.26 -5.77
C GLN A 55 5.05 7.67 -6.94
N LEU A 56 4.42 6.97 -7.87
CA LEU A 56 5.04 6.43 -9.08
C LEU A 56 5.80 7.49 -9.90
N LEU A 57 5.20 8.68 -10.09
CA LEU A 57 5.86 9.79 -10.79
C LEU A 57 7.07 10.31 -10.02
N VAL A 58 6.98 10.39 -8.70
CA VAL A 58 8.12 10.78 -7.86
C VAL A 58 9.25 9.77 -8.00
N ASP A 59 8.95 8.46 -8.00
CA ASP A 59 9.94 7.40 -8.18
C ASP A 59 10.68 7.54 -9.51
N CYS A 60 9.94 7.77 -10.61
CA CYS A 60 10.51 7.98 -11.93
C CYS A 60 11.41 9.23 -12.01
N LEU A 61 11.03 10.32 -11.34
CA LEU A 61 11.71 11.61 -11.44
C LEU A 61 12.82 11.77 -10.39
N SER A 62 12.79 10.98 -9.34
CA SER A 62 13.63 11.14 -8.15
C SER A 62 15.13 11.02 -8.45
N ALA A 63 15.53 10.12 -9.34
CA ALA A 63 16.94 9.87 -9.65
C ALA A 63 17.69 11.15 -10.07
N GLY A 64 17.08 11.99 -10.92
CA GLY A 64 17.71 13.23 -11.37
C GLY A 64 17.53 14.42 -10.44
N PHE A 65 16.51 14.39 -9.58
CA PHE A 65 16.16 15.50 -8.70
C PHE A 65 16.86 15.39 -7.34
N ILE A 66 16.91 14.18 -6.76
CA ILE A 66 17.52 13.92 -5.45
C ILE A 66 19.01 14.22 -5.46
N ASP A 67 19.71 13.87 -6.53
CA ASP A 67 21.15 14.14 -6.67
C ASP A 67 21.46 15.64 -6.66
N ARG A 68 20.53 16.48 -7.15
CA ARG A 68 20.70 17.94 -7.17
C ARG A 68 20.46 18.61 -5.83
N ILE A 69 19.41 18.20 -5.09
CA ILE A 69 19.02 18.86 -3.84
C ILE A 69 19.59 18.16 -2.60
N GLY A 70 20.05 16.94 -2.74
CA GLY A 70 20.65 16.11 -1.69
C GLY A 70 19.62 15.43 -0.77
N TYR A 71 20.03 14.32 -0.22
CA TYR A 71 19.19 13.43 0.59
C TYR A 71 18.54 14.10 1.80
N ARG A 72 19.28 14.98 2.51
CA ARG A 72 18.74 15.66 3.69
C ARG A 72 17.59 16.59 3.34
N ALA A 73 17.77 17.41 2.31
CA ALA A 73 16.74 18.35 1.87
C ALA A 73 15.50 17.58 1.36
N SER A 74 15.70 16.52 0.58
CA SER A 74 14.63 15.66 0.08
C SER A 74 13.85 15.03 1.23
N MET A 75 14.50 14.49 2.27
CA MET A 75 13.82 13.92 3.44
C MET A 75 13.05 14.97 4.23
N VAL A 76 13.57 16.20 4.36
CA VAL A 76 12.84 17.30 5.02
C VAL A 76 11.62 17.69 4.20
N ILE A 77 11.73 17.81 2.88
CA ILE A 77 10.61 18.11 1.96
C ILE A 77 9.56 16.99 2.02
N ALA A 78 9.98 15.74 2.00
CA ALA A 78 9.09 14.59 2.10
C ALA A 78 8.18 14.63 3.34
N HIS A 79 8.80 14.83 4.51
CA HIS A 79 8.07 14.92 5.76
C HIS A 79 7.22 16.19 5.87
N ALA A 80 7.70 17.31 5.33
CA ALA A 80 6.93 18.56 5.29
C ALA A 80 5.69 18.41 4.41
N ALA A 81 5.82 17.79 3.22
CA ALA A 81 4.71 17.52 2.32
C ALA A 81 3.70 16.55 2.95
N ALA A 82 4.16 15.46 3.57
CA ALA A 82 3.28 14.53 4.28
C ALA A 82 2.49 15.22 5.40
N ALA A 83 3.15 16.02 6.26
CA ALA A 83 2.49 16.76 7.32
C ALA A 83 1.51 17.81 6.77
N ALA A 84 1.95 18.61 5.78
CA ALA A 84 1.12 19.64 5.17
C ALA A 84 -0.13 19.05 4.50
N GLY A 85 0.00 17.95 3.74
CA GLY A 85 -1.14 17.31 3.09
C GLY A 85 -2.17 16.77 4.09
N LEU A 86 -1.73 16.15 5.20
CA LEU A 86 -2.62 15.71 6.27
C LEU A 86 -3.35 16.88 6.95
N VAL A 87 -2.67 18.02 7.15
CA VAL A 87 -3.31 19.22 7.69
C VAL A 87 -4.27 19.83 6.66
N CYS A 88 -3.85 19.95 5.39
CA CYS A 88 -4.69 20.46 4.30
C CYS A 88 -6.00 19.68 4.16
N LEU A 89 -5.98 18.37 4.40
CA LEU A 89 -7.14 17.50 4.37
C LEU A 89 -8.26 18.00 5.29
N THR A 90 -7.93 18.68 6.39
CA THR A 90 -8.89 19.12 7.41
C THR A 90 -9.69 20.38 7.02
N PHE A 91 -9.18 21.19 6.09
CA PHE A 91 -9.81 22.47 5.76
C PHE A 91 -10.01 22.73 4.25
N LEU A 92 -9.14 22.20 3.36
CA LEU A 92 -9.28 22.43 1.91
C LEU A 92 -10.62 21.96 1.34
N PRO A 93 -11.20 20.83 1.77
CA PRO A 93 -12.51 20.41 1.29
C PRO A 93 -13.64 21.40 1.59
N GLU A 94 -13.45 22.27 2.58
CA GLU A 94 -14.46 23.28 2.98
C GLU A 94 -14.21 24.65 2.37
N ILE A 95 -12.97 24.97 2.00
CA ILE A 95 -12.59 26.28 1.44
C ILE A 95 -12.71 26.29 -0.08
N LEU A 96 -12.39 25.16 -0.74
CA LEU A 96 -12.44 25.09 -2.18
C LEU A 96 -13.87 24.95 -2.70
N PRO A 97 -14.16 25.41 -3.94
CA PRO A 97 -15.49 25.34 -4.54
C PRO A 97 -16.07 23.93 -4.61
N SER A 98 -15.22 22.91 -4.63
CA SER A 98 -15.58 21.50 -4.61
C SER A 98 -14.85 20.78 -3.48
N PRO A 99 -15.57 20.11 -2.56
CA PRO A 99 -14.94 19.29 -1.52
C PRO A 99 -13.99 18.24 -2.09
N PHE A 100 -14.37 17.63 -3.22
CA PHE A 100 -13.53 16.66 -3.91
C PHE A 100 -12.19 17.25 -4.38
N ALA A 101 -12.20 18.49 -4.92
CA ALA A 101 -10.97 19.17 -5.31
C ALA A 101 -10.06 19.42 -4.09
N GLY A 102 -10.63 19.74 -2.94
CA GLY A 102 -9.90 19.90 -1.67
C GLY A 102 -9.25 18.60 -1.20
N LEU A 103 -10.01 17.49 -1.24
CA LEU A 103 -9.48 16.16 -0.94
C LEU A 103 -8.36 15.79 -1.90
N LEU A 104 -8.57 15.97 -3.20
CA LEU A 104 -7.61 15.62 -4.24
C LEU A 104 -6.29 16.39 -4.11
N LEU A 105 -6.37 17.69 -3.86
CA LEU A 105 -5.18 18.52 -3.65
C LEU A 105 -4.43 18.10 -2.38
N SER A 106 -5.14 17.82 -1.30
CA SER A 106 -4.54 17.35 -0.04
C SER A 106 -3.83 16.01 -0.23
N VAL A 107 -4.48 15.06 -0.96
CA VAL A 107 -3.91 13.78 -1.35
C VAL A 107 -2.65 13.98 -2.19
N ALA A 108 -2.70 14.86 -3.19
CA ALA A 108 -1.55 15.13 -4.04
C ALA A 108 -0.34 15.65 -3.24
N ILE A 109 -0.57 16.52 -2.26
CA ILE A 109 0.50 17.08 -1.42
C ILE A 109 1.13 15.98 -0.56
N TYR A 110 0.35 15.16 0.16
CA TYR A 110 0.96 14.14 1.01
C TYR A 110 1.52 12.96 0.20
N ALA A 111 0.95 12.64 -0.96
CA ALA A 111 1.46 11.61 -1.86
C ALA A 111 2.86 11.94 -2.40
N LEU A 112 3.13 13.23 -2.67
CA LEU A 112 4.48 13.71 -2.98
C LEU A 112 5.46 13.37 -1.84
N GLY A 113 5.03 13.59 -0.59
CA GLY A 113 5.80 13.20 0.59
C GLY A 113 6.03 11.69 0.66
N GLY A 114 4.97 10.91 0.42
CA GLY A 114 5.01 9.44 0.42
C GLY A 114 6.00 8.88 -0.58
N GLY A 115 5.93 9.28 -1.85
CA GLY A 115 6.85 8.84 -2.89
C GLY A 115 8.31 9.18 -2.57
N LEU A 116 8.59 10.41 -2.11
CA LEU A 116 9.95 10.76 -1.69
C LEU A 116 10.46 9.89 -0.53
N LEU A 117 9.61 9.52 0.43
CA LEU A 117 9.99 8.62 1.53
C LEU A 117 10.34 7.23 1.00
N GLU A 118 9.52 6.69 0.12
CA GLU A 118 9.69 5.36 -0.46
C GLU A 118 11.04 5.21 -1.17
N VAL A 119 11.35 6.14 -2.07
CA VAL A 119 12.61 6.12 -2.83
C VAL A 119 13.83 6.28 -1.93
N MET A 120 13.75 7.06 -0.84
CA MET A 120 14.95 7.51 -0.14
C MET A 120 15.30 6.70 1.11
N LEU A 121 14.31 6.09 1.78
CA LEU A 121 14.58 5.40 3.04
C LEU A 121 15.49 4.18 2.85
N ILE A 122 15.30 3.43 1.76
CA ILE A 122 16.11 2.25 1.43
C ILE A 122 17.57 2.62 1.19
N PRO A 123 17.93 3.53 0.27
CA PRO A 123 19.31 3.93 0.04
C PRO A 123 19.99 4.50 1.28
N ILE A 124 19.28 5.30 2.08
CA ILE A 124 19.84 5.87 3.32
C ILE A 124 20.24 4.74 4.28
N VAL A 125 19.40 3.73 4.47
CA VAL A 125 19.69 2.59 5.36
C VAL A 125 20.78 1.70 4.79
N GLU A 126 20.80 1.50 3.47
CA GLU A 126 21.84 0.73 2.78
C GLU A 126 23.23 1.35 2.94
N ALA A 127 23.32 2.69 2.94
CA ALA A 127 24.57 3.41 3.16
C ALA A 127 25.07 3.34 4.61
N LEU A 128 24.23 2.95 5.59
CA LEU A 128 24.65 2.91 6.98
C LEU A 128 25.62 1.73 7.24
N PRO A 129 26.68 1.92 8.06
CA PRO A 129 27.61 0.86 8.42
C PRO A 129 26.98 -0.10 9.44
N THR A 130 26.03 -0.92 8.99
CA THR A 130 25.36 -1.95 9.79
C THR A 130 26.09 -3.30 9.66
N LYS A 131 26.11 -4.09 10.72
CA LYS A 131 26.77 -5.41 10.72
C LYS A 131 26.02 -6.45 9.87
N ASN A 132 24.71 -6.32 9.75
CA ASN A 132 23.85 -7.21 8.97
C ASN A 132 22.83 -6.35 8.22
N LYS A 133 23.12 -6.06 6.96
CA LYS A 133 22.30 -5.22 6.08
C LYS A 133 20.95 -5.86 5.80
N GLU A 134 20.91 -7.15 5.47
CA GLU A 134 19.69 -7.88 5.16
C GLU A 134 18.67 -7.83 6.31
N LYS A 135 19.15 -8.10 7.55
CA LYS A 135 18.33 -8.00 8.76
C LYS A 135 17.81 -6.58 8.97
N THR A 136 18.66 -5.57 8.77
CA THR A 136 18.29 -4.17 8.95
C THR A 136 17.24 -3.74 7.93
N MET A 137 17.38 -4.18 6.68
CA MET A 137 16.40 -3.93 5.61
C MET A 137 15.08 -4.64 5.86
N SER A 138 15.11 -5.92 6.25
CA SER A 138 13.90 -6.67 6.62
C SER A 138 13.15 -6.00 7.77
N LEU A 139 13.88 -5.55 8.80
CA LEU A 139 13.29 -4.81 9.91
C LEU A 139 12.71 -3.46 9.44
N LEU A 140 13.41 -2.72 8.58
CA LEU A 140 12.92 -1.47 8.00
C LEU A 140 11.56 -1.67 7.34
N HIS A 141 11.45 -2.63 6.43
CA HIS A 141 10.18 -2.94 5.75
C HIS A 141 9.08 -3.42 6.70
N SER A 142 9.44 -4.10 7.81
CA SER A 142 8.44 -4.50 8.80
C SER A 142 7.80 -3.31 9.52
N PHE A 143 8.53 -2.17 9.67
CA PHE A 143 7.97 -0.96 10.28
C PHE A 143 6.84 -0.34 9.47
N TYR A 144 6.79 -0.54 8.15
CA TYR A 144 5.61 -0.18 7.36
C TYR A 144 4.37 -0.97 7.80
N CYS A 145 4.50 -2.29 7.95
CA CYS A 145 3.38 -3.14 8.36
C CYS A 145 2.90 -2.79 9.78
N TRP A 146 3.82 -2.64 10.72
CA TRP A 146 3.49 -2.24 12.09
C TRP A 146 2.97 -0.80 12.16
N GLY A 147 3.47 0.08 11.30
CA GLY A 147 2.91 1.42 11.11
C GLY A 147 1.47 1.36 10.63
N HIS A 148 1.16 0.50 9.65
CA HIS A 148 -0.20 0.27 9.16
C HIS A 148 -1.11 -0.24 10.30
N VAL A 149 -0.68 -1.25 11.06
CA VAL A 149 -1.42 -1.71 12.25
C VAL A 149 -1.69 -0.57 13.22
N ALA A 150 -0.67 0.23 13.53
CA ALA A 150 -0.81 1.36 14.44
C ALA A 150 -1.79 2.42 13.93
N VAL A 151 -1.73 2.74 12.64
CA VAL A 151 -2.65 3.71 12.00
C VAL A 151 -4.10 3.24 12.13
N VAL A 152 -4.38 2.00 11.79
CA VAL A 152 -5.74 1.46 11.86
C VAL A 152 -6.20 1.38 13.31
N LEU A 153 -5.41 0.74 14.18
CA LEU A 153 -5.79 0.51 15.58
C LEU A 153 -6.04 1.83 16.34
N ILE A 154 -5.10 2.77 16.25
CA ILE A 154 -5.19 4.05 16.97
C ILE A 154 -6.35 4.88 16.41
N SER A 155 -6.51 4.93 15.08
CA SER A 155 -7.63 5.65 14.45
C SER A 155 -8.97 5.04 14.82
N THR A 156 -9.09 3.70 14.80
CA THR A 156 -10.33 3.00 15.16
C THR A 156 -10.71 3.24 16.64
N ILE A 157 -9.74 3.13 17.55
CA ILE A 157 -9.97 3.44 18.98
C ILE A 157 -10.40 4.91 19.13
N PHE A 158 -9.71 5.82 18.47
CA PHE A 158 -10.05 7.25 18.53
C PHE A 158 -11.47 7.51 18.03
N PHE A 159 -11.87 6.93 16.90
CA PHE A 159 -13.22 7.09 16.35
C PHE A 159 -14.29 6.42 17.21
N ALA A 160 -13.96 5.32 17.87
CA ALA A 160 -14.88 4.68 18.83
C ALA A 160 -15.14 5.54 20.05
N LEU A 161 -14.13 6.28 20.53
CA LEU A 161 -14.23 7.14 21.72
C LEU A 161 -14.82 8.53 21.42
N PHE A 162 -14.44 9.14 20.29
CA PHE A 162 -14.78 10.54 19.99
C PHE A 162 -15.72 10.69 18.78
N GLY A 163 -16.12 9.59 18.15
CA GLY A 163 -16.96 9.57 16.97
C GLY A 163 -16.21 9.89 15.67
N LEU A 164 -16.78 9.43 14.55
CA LEU A 164 -16.20 9.63 13.19
C LEU A 164 -16.12 11.11 12.78
N GLY A 165 -16.99 11.97 13.31
CA GLY A 165 -16.92 13.43 13.06
C GLY A 165 -15.61 14.06 13.52
N SER A 166 -14.86 13.40 14.40
CA SER A 166 -13.56 13.87 14.90
C SER A 166 -12.38 13.54 13.99
N TRP A 167 -12.60 13.00 12.79
CA TRP A 167 -11.54 12.55 11.88
C TRP A 167 -10.52 13.65 11.51
N LYS A 168 -10.95 14.93 11.50
CA LYS A 168 -10.06 16.08 11.29
C LYS A 168 -9.02 16.21 12.40
N ILE A 169 -9.43 16.00 13.64
CA ILE A 169 -8.50 16.02 14.80
C ILE A 169 -7.50 14.88 14.66
N MET A 170 -7.97 13.69 14.28
CA MET A 170 -7.09 12.53 14.05
C MET A 170 -6.10 12.78 12.93
N ALA A 171 -6.50 13.44 11.84
CA ALA A 171 -5.61 13.83 10.74
C ALA A 171 -4.48 14.76 11.22
N VAL A 172 -4.80 15.75 12.07
CA VAL A 172 -3.80 16.64 12.68
C VAL A 172 -2.87 15.87 13.62
N LEU A 173 -3.40 14.95 14.42
CA LEU A 173 -2.58 14.10 15.30
C LEU A 173 -1.59 13.25 14.49
N TRP A 174 -2.05 12.65 13.39
CA TRP A 174 -1.15 11.92 12.47
C TRP A 174 -0.12 12.83 11.81
N ALA A 175 -0.44 14.08 11.51
CA ALA A 175 0.50 15.05 10.95
C ALA A 175 1.67 15.39 11.90
N LEU A 176 1.50 15.19 13.21
CA LEU A 176 2.59 15.40 14.18
C LEU A 176 3.74 14.40 14.00
N VAL A 177 3.47 13.19 13.50
CA VAL A 177 4.51 12.17 13.29
C VAL A 177 5.51 12.59 12.21
N PRO A 178 5.09 12.91 10.97
CA PRO A 178 6.02 13.46 9.98
C PRO A 178 6.63 14.78 10.41
N LEU A 179 5.91 15.66 11.09
CA LEU A 179 6.45 16.91 11.60
C LEU A 179 7.59 16.67 12.60
N TYR A 180 7.43 15.76 13.54
CA TYR A 180 8.49 15.34 14.46
C TYR A 180 9.70 14.79 13.70
N ASN A 181 9.47 13.87 12.77
CA ASN A 181 10.55 13.20 12.05
C ASN A 181 11.31 14.13 11.10
N LEU A 182 10.65 15.18 10.59
CA LEU A 182 11.28 16.28 9.85
C LEU A 182 12.40 16.91 10.67
N PHE A 183 12.14 17.25 11.94
CA PHE A 183 13.16 17.85 12.82
C PHE A 183 14.27 16.85 13.16
N VAL A 184 13.96 15.56 13.23
CA VAL A 184 14.98 14.52 13.44
C VAL A 184 15.90 14.44 12.22
N PHE A 185 15.36 14.39 10.99
CA PHE A 185 16.16 14.33 9.76
C PHE A 185 17.01 15.58 9.50
N ARG A 186 16.56 16.75 9.92
CA ARG A 186 17.40 17.97 9.85
C ARG A 186 18.74 17.81 10.54
N LYS A 187 18.82 17.00 11.60
CA LYS A 187 20.00 16.80 12.45
C LYS A 187 20.60 15.41 12.38
N ALA A 188 19.94 14.44 11.71
CA ALA A 188 20.42 13.09 11.60
C ALA A 188 21.70 13.02 10.75
N PRO A 189 22.74 12.30 11.18
CA PRO A 189 23.94 12.10 10.37
C PRO A 189 23.60 11.15 9.21
N LEU A 190 23.81 11.61 7.98
CA LEU A 190 23.64 10.79 6.78
C LEU A 190 25.03 10.36 6.28
N CYS A 191 25.17 9.10 5.90
CA CYS A 191 26.33 8.63 5.17
C CYS A 191 26.26 9.12 3.72
N PRO A 192 27.39 9.52 3.12
CA PRO A 192 27.42 9.74 1.68
C PRO A 192 27.09 8.42 0.97
N LEU A 193 26.15 8.48 0.06
CA LEU A 193 25.85 7.39 -0.85
C LEU A 193 26.88 7.46 -1.97
N ILE A 194 28.04 6.87 -1.75
CA ILE A 194 29.02 6.66 -2.81
C ILE A 194 28.48 5.49 -3.59
N ALA A 195 28.03 5.75 -4.81
CA ALA A 195 27.99 4.71 -5.81
C ALA A 195 29.46 4.26 -5.98
N GLU A 196 29.86 3.17 -5.33
CA GLU A 196 31.05 2.47 -5.74
C GLU A 196 30.75 2.01 -7.17
N ASP A 197 31.73 2.21 -8.06
CA ASP A 197 31.70 1.84 -9.47
C ASP A 197 31.56 0.31 -9.64
N GLU A 198 30.47 -0.26 -9.25
CA GLU A 198 30.03 -1.54 -9.79
C GLU A 198 29.51 -1.25 -11.20
N GLU A 199 30.29 -1.63 -12.21
CA GLU A 199 29.85 -1.70 -13.60
C GLU A 199 28.67 -2.67 -13.69
N GLY A 200 27.46 -2.16 -13.40
CA GLY A 200 26.21 -2.90 -13.54
C GLY A 200 25.96 -3.23 -15.02
N LEU A 201 25.19 -4.27 -15.28
CA LEU A 201 24.73 -4.56 -16.65
C LEU A 201 24.05 -3.31 -17.21
N PRO A 202 24.38 -2.89 -18.43
CA PRO A 202 23.71 -1.77 -19.06
C PRO A 202 22.20 -2.08 -19.17
N LEU A 203 21.36 -1.09 -18.90
CA LEU A 203 19.90 -1.21 -18.88
C LEU A 203 19.35 -1.98 -20.10
N GLY A 204 19.89 -1.71 -21.30
CA GLY A 204 19.50 -2.40 -22.53
C GLY A 204 19.78 -3.92 -22.52
N ALA A 205 20.76 -4.40 -21.75
CA ALA A 205 21.01 -5.83 -21.61
C ALA A 205 20.04 -6.49 -20.62
N VAL A 206 19.61 -5.77 -19.58
CA VAL A 206 18.59 -6.23 -18.63
C VAL A 206 17.22 -6.38 -19.33
N LEU A 207 16.81 -5.37 -20.11
CA LEU A 207 15.53 -5.35 -20.84
C LEU A 207 15.39 -6.47 -21.88
N LYS A 208 16.50 -7.01 -22.40
CA LYS A 208 16.49 -8.11 -23.38
C LYS A 208 16.27 -9.49 -22.75
N LYS A 209 16.35 -9.63 -21.43
CA LYS A 209 16.20 -10.91 -20.75
C LYS A 209 14.73 -11.22 -20.46
N PRO A 210 14.16 -12.36 -20.93
CA PRO A 210 12.77 -12.71 -20.64
C PRO A 210 12.46 -12.77 -19.13
N ALA A 211 13.40 -13.24 -18.33
CA ALA A 211 13.28 -13.29 -16.87
C ALA A 211 12.99 -11.91 -16.24
N PHE A 212 13.51 -10.82 -16.85
CA PHE A 212 13.21 -9.47 -16.42
C PHE A 212 11.71 -9.16 -16.51
N TRP A 213 11.08 -9.44 -17.64
CA TRP A 213 9.66 -9.16 -17.83
C TRP A 213 8.75 -10.00 -16.95
N ILE A 214 9.14 -11.26 -16.70
CA ILE A 214 8.45 -12.11 -15.73
C ILE A 214 8.50 -11.48 -14.32
N LEU A 215 9.68 -10.99 -13.91
CA LEU A 215 9.82 -10.29 -12.62
C LEU A 215 8.99 -9.01 -12.56
N MET A 216 8.91 -8.23 -13.66
CA MET A 216 8.04 -7.06 -13.75
C MET A 216 6.57 -7.43 -13.50
N VAL A 217 6.08 -8.48 -14.18
CA VAL A 217 4.71 -8.97 -13.99
C VAL A 217 4.50 -9.43 -12.54
N ILE A 218 5.43 -10.21 -11.98
CA ILE A 218 5.32 -10.67 -10.58
C ILE A 218 5.23 -9.48 -9.61
N MET A 219 6.05 -8.44 -9.79
CA MET A 219 6.04 -7.26 -8.94
C MET A 219 4.74 -6.46 -9.09
N THR A 220 4.27 -6.25 -10.32
CA THR A 220 2.98 -5.59 -10.58
C THR A 220 1.83 -6.35 -9.92
N CYS A 221 1.82 -7.69 -10.04
CA CYS A 221 0.81 -8.53 -9.40
C CYS A 221 0.88 -8.47 -7.87
N ALA A 222 2.10 -8.48 -7.32
CA ALA A 222 2.31 -8.39 -5.86
C ALA A 222 1.76 -7.07 -5.32
N GLY A 223 2.12 -5.93 -5.94
CA GLY A 223 1.63 -4.62 -5.55
C GLY A 223 0.11 -4.49 -5.70
N ALA A 224 -0.44 -4.95 -6.83
CA ALA A 224 -1.88 -4.93 -7.05
C ALA A 224 -2.65 -5.74 -6.00
N SER A 225 -2.19 -6.96 -5.70
CA SER A 225 -2.84 -7.83 -4.73
C SER A 225 -2.74 -7.32 -3.30
N GLU A 226 -1.61 -6.73 -2.92
CA GLU A 226 -1.41 -6.13 -1.60
C GLU A 226 -2.33 -4.92 -1.42
N GLN A 227 -2.28 -3.97 -2.34
CA GLN A 227 -2.95 -2.69 -2.18
C GLN A 227 -4.46 -2.76 -2.44
N ALA A 228 -4.94 -3.67 -3.29
CA ALA A 228 -6.38 -3.80 -3.52
C ALA A 228 -7.12 -4.17 -2.22
N VAL A 229 -6.63 -5.14 -1.44
CA VAL A 229 -7.23 -5.49 -0.15
C VAL A 229 -6.94 -4.40 0.89
N SER A 230 -5.69 -3.93 1.01
CA SER A 230 -5.30 -2.92 1.99
C SER A 230 -6.18 -1.66 1.90
N GLN A 231 -6.45 -1.16 0.69
CA GLN A 231 -7.19 0.09 0.49
C GLN A 231 -8.70 -0.06 0.68
N TRP A 232 -9.28 -1.18 0.29
CA TRP A 232 -10.74 -1.37 0.29
C TRP A 232 -11.29 -2.18 1.46
N ALA A 233 -10.44 -2.87 2.27
CA ALA A 233 -10.89 -3.81 3.29
C ALA A 233 -11.83 -3.20 4.33
N SER A 234 -11.59 -1.96 4.79
CA SER A 234 -12.48 -1.28 5.75
C SER A 234 -13.84 -0.96 5.13
N ALA A 235 -13.85 -0.30 3.97
CA ALA A 235 -15.10 0.06 3.29
C ALA A 235 -15.88 -1.18 2.83
N PHE A 236 -15.19 -2.22 2.36
CA PHE A 236 -15.78 -3.51 2.02
C PHE A 236 -16.44 -4.19 3.23
N ALA A 237 -15.77 -4.18 4.39
CA ALA A 237 -16.32 -4.79 5.60
C ALA A 237 -17.59 -4.05 6.08
N GLU A 238 -17.56 -2.72 6.07
CA GLU A 238 -18.69 -1.91 6.51
C GLU A 238 -19.86 -1.98 5.50
N GLN A 239 -19.61 -1.67 4.23
CA GLN A 239 -20.66 -1.57 3.21
C GLN A 239 -21.01 -2.92 2.59
N GLY A 240 -20.01 -3.74 2.27
CA GLY A 240 -20.23 -5.04 1.60
C GLY A 240 -20.66 -6.15 2.53
N LEU A 241 -20.21 -6.15 3.78
CA LEU A 241 -20.52 -7.21 4.76
C LEU A 241 -21.48 -6.76 5.87
N GLY A 242 -21.80 -5.47 5.96
CA GLY A 242 -22.71 -4.91 6.96
C GLY A 242 -22.21 -5.01 8.41
N VAL A 243 -20.89 -5.12 8.63
CA VAL A 243 -20.32 -5.12 9.99
C VAL A 243 -20.10 -3.68 10.46
N SER A 244 -20.02 -3.49 11.78
CA SER A 244 -19.72 -2.16 12.31
C SER A 244 -18.34 -1.69 11.86
N LYS A 245 -18.16 -0.38 11.72
CA LYS A 245 -16.89 0.21 11.28
C LYS A 245 -15.71 -0.26 12.11
N SER A 246 -15.82 -0.28 13.43
CA SER A 246 -14.73 -0.73 14.31
C SER A 246 -14.34 -2.19 14.04
N ILE A 247 -15.31 -3.07 13.84
CA ILE A 247 -15.04 -4.48 13.48
C ILE A 247 -14.43 -4.54 12.10
N GLY A 248 -14.95 -3.77 11.14
CA GLY A 248 -14.45 -3.69 9.77
C GLY A 248 -12.98 -3.25 9.71
N ASP A 249 -12.63 -2.20 10.43
CA ASP A 249 -11.26 -1.68 10.48
C ASP A 249 -10.29 -2.68 11.15
N LEU A 250 -10.70 -3.33 12.24
CA LEU A 250 -9.84 -4.27 12.96
C LEU A 250 -9.71 -5.62 12.25
N ALA A 251 -10.81 -6.17 11.75
CA ALA A 251 -10.82 -7.47 11.10
C ALA A 251 -10.47 -7.43 9.59
N GLY A 252 -10.55 -6.25 8.97
CA GLY A 252 -10.12 -6.02 7.58
C GLY A 252 -8.65 -5.58 7.53
N PRO A 253 -8.38 -4.26 7.41
CA PRO A 253 -7.03 -3.76 7.13
C PRO A 253 -6.03 -4.01 8.26
N MET A 254 -6.44 -3.97 9.54
CA MET A 254 -5.51 -4.26 10.64
C MET A 254 -5.11 -5.73 10.65
N PHE A 255 -6.05 -6.65 10.53
CA PHE A 255 -5.76 -8.09 10.50
C PHE A 255 -4.92 -8.46 9.28
N PHE A 256 -5.22 -7.88 8.11
CA PHE A 256 -4.37 -7.95 6.91
C PHE A 256 -2.92 -7.53 7.23
N ALA A 257 -2.74 -6.36 7.84
CA ALA A 257 -1.41 -5.80 8.12
C ALA A 257 -0.63 -6.62 9.16
N VAL A 258 -1.30 -7.15 10.19
CA VAL A 258 -0.70 -8.07 11.17
C VAL A 258 -0.20 -9.35 10.50
N CYS A 259 -1.03 -9.95 9.66
CA CYS A 259 -0.66 -11.17 8.94
C CYS A 259 0.48 -10.91 7.95
N MET A 260 0.46 -9.79 7.23
CA MET A 260 1.53 -9.38 6.32
C MET A 260 2.85 -9.15 7.06
N GLY A 261 2.82 -8.40 8.16
CA GLY A 261 4.00 -8.15 9.00
C GLY A 261 4.56 -9.44 9.59
N SER A 262 3.68 -10.35 10.04
CA SER A 262 4.09 -11.67 10.55
C SER A 262 4.75 -12.51 9.48
N SER A 263 4.21 -12.53 8.26
CA SER A 263 4.80 -13.24 7.11
C SER A 263 6.19 -12.70 6.76
N ARG A 264 6.38 -11.37 6.74
CA ARG A 264 7.69 -10.71 6.53
C ARG A 264 8.69 -11.05 7.63
N LEU A 265 8.27 -11.08 8.89
CA LEU A 265 9.13 -11.50 10.01
C LEU A 265 9.53 -12.96 9.88
N LEU A 266 8.60 -13.86 9.60
CA LEU A 266 8.88 -15.29 9.39
C LEU A 266 9.87 -15.50 8.24
N TYR A 267 9.69 -14.78 7.14
CA TYR A 267 10.66 -14.80 6.04
C TYR A 267 12.04 -14.29 6.48
N GLY A 268 12.10 -13.21 7.24
CA GLY A 268 13.37 -12.67 7.77
C GLY A 268 14.10 -13.65 8.70
N PHE A 269 13.38 -14.48 9.47
CA PHE A 269 13.98 -15.46 10.38
C PHE A 269 14.32 -16.80 9.71
N PHE A 270 13.52 -17.25 8.76
CA PHE A 270 13.58 -18.59 8.19
C PHE A 270 13.88 -18.61 6.69
N GLY A 271 14.04 -17.44 6.05
CA GLY A 271 14.20 -17.33 4.60
C GLY A 271 15.36 -18.16 4.03
N GLU A 272 16.48 -18.24 4.74
CA GLU A 272 17.63 -19.06 4.33
C GLU A 272 17.31 -20.56 4.27
N LYS A 273 16.35 -21.04 5.06
CA LYS A 273 15.93 -22.45 5.12
C LYS A 273 14.78 -22.77 4.15
N LEU A 274 14.12 -21.75 3.61
CA LEU A 274 12.97 -21.90 2.74
C LEU A 274 13.40 -22.03 1.28
N ASN A 275 12.75 -22.95 0.56
CA ASN A 275 12.86 -22.93 -0.90
C ASN A 275 11.99 -21.77 -1.41
N LEU A 276 12.66 -20.65 -1.74
CA LEU A 276 12.00 -19.40 -2.10
C LEU A 276 11.02 -19.56 -3.26
N LYS A 277 11.36 -20.32 -4.31
CA LYS A 277 10.46 -20.55 -5.45
C LYS A 277 9.18 -21.26 -5.04
N LYS A 278 9.28 -22.30 -4.19
CA LYS A 278 8.11 -23.01 -3.67
C LYS A 278 7.26 -22.11 -2.76
N ALA A 279 7.92 -21.30 -1.92
CA ALA A 279 7.24 -20.34 -1.06
C ALA A 279 6.47 -19.30 -1.86
N MET A 280 7.05 -18.75 -2.94
CA MET A 280 6.40 -17.80 -3.84
C MET A 280 5.19 -18.41 -4.55
N ILE A 281 5.30 -19.65 -5.06
CA ILE A 281 4.17 -20.35 -5.71
C ILE A 281 3.05 -20.60 -4.70
N LEU A 282 3.39 -21.05 -3.49
CA LEU A 282 2.41 -21.27 -2.42
C LEU A 282 1.71 -19.96 -2.02
N SER A 283 2.48 -18.88 -1.91
CA SER A 283 1.93 -17.54 -1.64
C SER A 283 0.98 -17.08 -2.74
N GLY A 284 1.32 -17.28 -4.01
CA GLY A 284 0.43 -16.99 -5.12
C GLY A 284 -0.87 -17.79 -5.06
N ALA A 285 -0.79 -19.11 -4.84
CA ALA A 285 -1.97 -19.96 -4.69
C ALA A 285 -2.83 -19.55 -3.49
N LEU A 286 -2.19 -19.22 -2.36
CA LEU A 286 -2.87 -18.75 -1.15
C LEU A 286 -3.54 -17.38 -1.38
N CYS A 287 -2.91 -16.51 -2.17
CA CYS A 287 -3.48 -15.22 -2.56
C CYS A 287 -4.77 -15.41 -3.37
N ILE A 288 -4.76 -16.28 -4.39
CA ILE A 288 -5.96 -16.59 -5.17
C ILE A 288 -7.07 -17.13 -4.26
N PHE A 289 -6.73 -18.10 -3.41
CA PHE A 289 -7.68 -18.68 -2.47
C PHE A 289 -8.28 -17.62 -1.55
N SER A 290 -7.48 -16.69 -1.04
CA SER A 290 -7.96 -15.62 -0.18
C SER A 290 -8.90 -14.65 -0.92
N TYR A 291 -8.61 -14.30 -2.17
CA TYR A 291 -9.51 -13.49 -2.99
C TYR A 291 -10.84 -14.18 -3.28
N CYS A 292 -10.82 -15.50 -3.54
CA CYS A 292 -12.05 -16.28 -3.64
C CYS A 292 -12.86 -16.26 -2.32
N MET A 293 -12.20 -16.36 -1.17
CA MET A 293 -12.87 -16.24 0.13
C MET A 293 -13.49 -14.85 0.33
N ILE A 294 -12.77 -13.79 -0.01
CA ILE A 294 -13.26 -12.41 0.12
C ILE A 294 -14.49 -12.19 -0.77
N SER A 295 -14.41 -12.61 -2.04
CA SER A 295 -15.42 -12.27 -3.04
C SER A 295 -16.63 -13.18 -3.05
N LEU A 296 -16.45 -14.48 -2.82
CA LEU A 296 -17.51 -15.49 -3.03
C LEU A 296 -18.17 -15.93 -1.72
N SER A 297 -17.57 -15.67 -0.56
CA SER A 297 -18.15 -16.13 0.70
C SER A 297 -19.39 -15.30 1.07
N PRO A 298 -20.53 -15.95 1.38
CA PRO A 298 -21.71 -15.28 1.92
C PRO A 298 -21.55 -14.91 3.40
N LEU A 299 -20.52 -15.46 4.09
CA LEU A 299 -20.30 -15.27 5.52
C LEU A 299 -19.26 -14.17 5.77
N PRO A 300 -19.63 -13.05 6.44
CA PRO A 300 -18.71 -11.96 6.73
C PRO A 300 -17.40 -12.40 7.41
N ALA A 301 -17.49 -13.34 8.35
CA ALA A 301 -16.32 -13.86 9.05
C ALA A 301 -15.30 -14.53 8.12
N LEU A 302 -15.77 -15.30 7.12
CA LEU A 302 -14.89 -15.94 6.14
C LEU A 302 -14.28 -14.92 5.18
N SER A 303 -15.03 -13.90 4.76
CA SER A 303 -14.49 -12.81 3.92
C SER A 303 -13.41 -12.03 4.66
N LEU A 304 -13.62 -11.72 5.93
CA LEU A 304 -12.61 -11.03 6.77
C LEU A 304 -11.39 -11.92 7.07
N LEU A 305 -11.60 -13.23 7.29
CA LEU A 305 -10.50 -14.19 7.37
C LEU A 305 -9.69 -14.22 6.07
N GLY A 306 -10.38 -14.15 4.92
CA GLY A 306 -9.75 -14.01 3.61
C GLY A 306 -8.82 -12.79 3.52
N CYS A 307 -9.20 -11.63 4.09
CA CYS A 307 -8.33 -10.45 4.15
C CYS A 307 -7.01 -10.74 4.90
N GLY A 308 -7.08 -11.40 6.06
CA GLY A 308 -5.88 -11.79 6.81
C GLY A 308 -5.00 -12.80 6.05
N ILE A 309 -5.61 -13.82 5.44
CA ILE A 309 -4.89 -14.81 4.62
C ILE A 309 -4.23 -14.11 3.43
N CYS A 310 -4.90 -13.16 2.79
CA CYS A 310 -4.31 -12.33 1.73
C CYS A 310 -3.07 -11.59 2.24
N GLY A 311 -3.17 -10.91 3.38
CA GLY A 311 -2.03 -10.23 4.00
C GLY A 311 -0.85 -11.16 4.22
N PHE A 312 -1.10 -12.35 4.78
CA PHE A 312 -0.04 -13.35 4.98
C PHE A 312 0.59 -13.79 3.65
N SER A 313 -0.21 -14.00 2.62
CA SER A 313 0.25 -14.45 1.31
C SER A 313 1.12 -13.41 0.61
N VAL A 314 0.70 -12.14 0.59
CA VAL A 314 1.45 -11.08 -0.11
C VAL A 314 2.72 -10.64 0.62
N GLY A 315 2.83 -10.96 1.93
CA GLY A 315 3.94 -10.50 2.75
C GLY A 315 5.34 -10.86 2.23
N ILE A 316 5.51 -12.04 1.63
CA ILE A 316 6.80 -12.46 1.06
C ILE A 316 6.94 -12.14 -0.43
N MET A 317 5.89 -11.69 -1.13
CA MET A 317 5.94 -11.53 -2.59
C MET A 317 6.95 -10.44 -2.99
N TRP A 318 6.95 -9.30 -2.33
CA TRP A 318 7.91 -8.24 -2.59
C TRP A 318 9.36 -8.65 -2.31
N PRO A 319 9.72 -9.00 -1.07
CA PRO A 319 11.10 -9.38 -0.78
C PRO A 319 11.55 -10.63 -1.53
N GLY A 320 10.63 -11.57 -1.76
CA GLY A 320 10.90 -12.77 -2.53
C GLY A 320 11.19 -12.49 -4.00
N ALA A 321 10.41 -11.61 -4.64
CA ALA A 321 10.65 -11.20 -6.02
C ALA A 321 11.99 -10.50 -6.18
N PHE A 322 12.36 -9.58 -5.28
CA PHE A 322 13.68 -8.95 -5.27
C PHE A 322 14.81 -9.98 -5.12
N SER A 323 14.67 -10.94 -4.20
CA SER A 323 15.68 -11.99 -3.99
C SER A 323 15.83 -12.90 -5.23
N ILE A 324 14.73 -13.25 -5.89
CA ILE A 324 14.77 -14.02 -7.16
C ILE A 324 15.42 -13.17 -8.25
N GLY A 325 15.06 -11.89 -8.36
CA GLY A 325 15.64 -10.96 -9.32
C GLY A 325 17.17 -10.87 -9.20
N ALA A 326 17.67 -10.67 -7.98
CA ALA A 326 19.10 -10.63 -7.68
C ALA A 326 19.81 -11.95 -8.06
N SER A 327 19.17 -13.10 -7.83
CA SER A 327 19.76 -14.41 -8.12
C SER A 327 19.79 -14.76 -9.62
N VAL A 328 18.73 -14.36 -10.35
CA VAL A 328 18.54 -14.73 -11.78
C VAL A 328 19.22 -13.72 -12.71
N LEU A 329 19.20 -12.43 -12.36
CA LEU A 329 19.75 -11.33 -13.15
C LEU A 329 21.01 -10.76 -12.47
N LYS A 330 21.99 -11.61 -12.26
CA LYS A 330 23.29 -11.21 -11.68
C LYS A 330 23.88 -10.04 -12.47
N GLY A 331 24.31 -9.01 -11.77
CA GLY A 331 24.84 -7.78 -12.36
C GLY A 331 23.78 -6.78 -12.85
N GLY A 332 22.49 -7.02 -12.58
CA GLY A 332 21.40 -6.07 -12.89
C GLY A 332 21.47 -4.76 -12.10
N GLY A 333 22.24 -4.74 -11.01
CA GLY A 333 22.56 -3.54 -10.26
C GLY A 333 21.33 -2.76 -9.78
N THR A 334 21.54 -1.51 -9.42
CA THR A 334 20.48 -0.58 -8.92
C THR A 334 19.33 -0.43 -9.92
N ALA A 335 19.62 -0.46 -11.25
CA ALA A 335 18.61 -0.28 -12.28
C ALA A 335 17.55 -1.40 -12.27
N LEU A 336 17.95 -2.66 -12.04
CA LEU A 336 17.01 -3.78 -11.93
C LEU A 336 16.05 -3.57 -10.77
N PHE A 337 16.58 -3.24 -9.58
CA PHE A 337 15.77 -3.05 -8.39
C PHE A 337 14.82 -1.85 -8.52
N ALA A 338 15.29 -0.75 -9.09
CA ALA A 338 14.46 0.42 -9.34
C ALA A 338 13.29 0.11 -10.30
N LEU A 339 13.55 -0.62 -11.40
CA LEU A 339 12.50 -1.01 -12.33
C LEU A 339 11.51 -2.01 -11.71
N MET A 340 11.99 -2.93 -10.88
CA MET A 340 11.11 -3.85 -10.15
C MET A 340 10.22 -3.11 -9.15
N ALA A 341 10.76 -2.15 -8.40
CA ALA A 341 9.97 -1.29 -7.52
C ALA A 341 8.90 -0.54 -8.32
N LEU A 342 9.30 0.13 -9.39
CA LEU A 342 8.40 0.85 -10.30
C LEU A 342 7.24 -0.04 -10.81
N ALA A 343 7.52 -1.30 -11.14
CA ALA A 343 6.49 -2.25 -11.56
C ALA A 343 5.54 -2.60 -10.40
N GLY A 344 6.07 -2.74 -9.18
CA GLY A 344 5.28 -2.92 -7.97
C GLY A 344 4.32 -1.75 -7.71
N ASP A 345 4.82 -0.52 -7.84
CA ASP A 345 4.05 0.71 -7.62
C ASP A 345 2.97 0.92 -8.69
N LEU A 346 3.26 0.49 -9.93
CA LEU A 346 2.24 0.41 -10.97
C LEU A 346 1.10 -0.53 -10.56
N GLY A 347 1.42 -1.66 -9.95
CA GLY A 347 0.46 -2.58 -9.36
C GLY A 347 -0.32 -1.95 -8.20
N CYS A 348 0.37 -1.26 -7.29
CA CYS A 348 -0.23 -0.56 -6.15
C CYS A 348 -1.23 0.52 -6.59
N SER A 349 -0.97 1.19 -7.71
CA SER A 349 -1.91 2.14 -8.31
C SER A 349 -3.06 1.44 -9.04
N GLY A 350 -2.74 0.44 -9.86
CA GLY A 350 -3.69 -0.24 -10.75
C GLY A 350 -4.68 -1.13 -10.00
N GLY A 351 -4.22 -1.91 -9.02
CA GLY A 351 -5.05 -2.87 -8.29
C GLY A 351 -6.26 -2.25 -7.60
N PRO A 352 -6.07 -1.32 -6.66
CA PRO A 352 -7.19 -0.65 -5.98
C PRO A 352 -8.08 0.14 -6.93
N SER A 353 -7.50 0.76 -7.95
CA SER A 353 -8.23 1.52 -8.96
C SER A 353 -9.18 0.63 -9.75
N PHE A 354 -8.72 -0.55 -10.15
CA PHE A 354 -9.53 -1.55 -10.86
C PHE A 354 -10.68 -2.05 -10.00
N VAL A 355 -10.43 -2.40 -8.73
CA VAL A 355 -11.46 -2.81 -7.77
C VAL A 355 -12.50 -1.70 -7.59
N GLY A 356 -12.08 -0.46 -7.40
CA GLY A 356 -12.99 0.68 -7.23
C GLY A 356 -13.83 0.96 -8.47
N LEU A 357 -13.26 0.83 -9.68
CA LEU A 357 -14.01 0.98 -10.93
C LEU A 357 -15.06 -0.10 -11.13
N ILE A 358 -14.71 -1.37 -10.83
CA ILE A 358 -15.70 -2.47 -10.87
C ILE A 358 -16.83 -2.21 -9.88
N SER A 359 -16.50 -1.83 -8.65
CA SER A 359 -17.50 -1.51 -7.62
C SER A 359 -18.44 -0.39 -8.07
N ALA A 360 -17.90 0.68 -8.64
CA ALA A 360 -18.70 1.80 -9.16
C ALA A 360 -19.65 1.39 -10.31
N HIS A 361 -19.24 0.45 -11.18
CA HIS A 361 -20.10 -0.07 -12.25
C HIS A 361 -21.17 -1.04 -11.73
N ALA A 362 -20.90 -1.73 -10.62
CA ALA A 362 -21.86 -2.63 -9.96
C ALA A 362 -22.89 -1.89 -9.07
N GLY A 363 -23.01 -0.56 -9.20
CA GLY A 363 -23.97 0.25 -8.46
C GLY A 363 -23.50 0.72 -7.09
N ASP A 364 -22.24 1.10 -7.00
CA ASP A 364 -21.55 1.54 -5.77
C ASP A 364 -21.48 0.45 -4.65
N ASN A 365 -21.70 -0.81 -4.99
CA ASN A 365 -21.55 -1.93 -4.09
C ASN A 365 -20.12 -2.48 -4.13
N LEU A 366 -19.50 -2.63 -2.96
CA LEU A 366 -18.15 -3.20 -2.83
C LEU A 366 -18.11 -4.72 -2.93
N LYS A 367 -19.28 -5.37 -2.99
CA LYS A 367 -19.42 -6.81 -3.19
C LYS A 367 -19.97 -7.10 -4.60
N PRO A 368 -19.16 -7.56 -5.56
CA PRO A 368 -19.67 -7.99 -6.85
C PRO A 368 -20.63 -9.17 -6.65
N GLY A 369 -21.85 -9.03 -7.13
CA GLY A 369 -22.85 -10.12 -7.07
C GLY A 369 -23.88 -10.01 -5.96
N ASP A 370 -24.07 -8.84 -5.33
CA ASP A 370 -25.23 -8.64 -4.45
C ASP A 370 -26.53 -8.66 -5.28
N PRO A 371 -27.47 -9.63 -5.02
CA PRO A 371 -28.69 -9.78 -5.78
C PRO A 371 -29.66 -8.59 -5.67
N GLY A 372 -29.38 -7.60 -4.80
CA GLY A 372 -30.16 -6.37 -4.66
C GLY A 372 -29.99 -5.35 -5.77
N SER A 373 -28.95 -5.47 -6.62
CA SER A 373 -28.72 -4.57 -7.75
C SER A 373 -29.36 -5.01 -9.07
N CYS A 374 -29.93 -6.21 -9.14
CA CYS A 374 -30.77 -6.61 -10.26
C CYS A 374 -32.13 -5.91 -10.14
N HIS A 375 -32.43 -4.99 -11.02
CA HIS A 375 -33.78 -4.46 -11.23
C HIS A 375 -34.79 -5.62 -11.23
N LEU A 376 -35.68 -5.63 -10.24
CA LEU A 376 -36.89 -6.43 -10.20
C LEU A 376 -37.78 -6.05 -11.39
N SER A 377 -37.48 -6.62 -12.56
CA SER A 377 -38.54 -6.80 -13.55
C SER A 377 -39.34 -8.03 -13.09
N GLY A 378 -40.53 -7.75 -12.57
CA GLY A 378 -41.36 -8.74 -11.91
C GLY A 378 -41.60 -9.98 -12.77
N THR A 379 -41.26 -11.12 -12.20
CA THR A 379 -41.97 -12.36 -12.42
C THR A 379 -42.40 -12.93 -11.07
N ALA A 380 -43.69 -13.20 -10.96
CA ALA A 380 -44.41 -13.56 -9.74
C ALA A 380 -44.13 -14.97 -9.23
N ASP A 381 -42.88 -15.43 -9.24
CA ASP A 381 -42.57 -16.78 -8.81
C ASP A 381 -41.23 -16.83 -8.05
N GLY A 382 -41.20 -16.34 -6.87
CA GLY A 382 -40.22 -16.33 -5.78
C GLY A 382 -38.96 -17.23 -5.83
N ARG A 383 -38.39 -17.53 -6.99
CA ARG A 383 -37.15 -18.27 -7.18
C ARG A 383 -36.06 -17.34 -7.69
N ILE A 384 -35.08 -17.06 -6.83
CA ILE A 384 -33.85 -16.36 -7.17
C ILE A 384 -32.99 -17.30 -8.03
N THR A 385 -32.93 -17.04 -9.35
CA THR A 385 -32.04 -17.75 -10.25
C THR A 385 -30.78 -16.92 -10.42
N TYR A 386 -29.65 -17.42 -9.90
CA TYR A 386 -28.32 -16.83 -10.16
C TYR A 386 -27.95 -17.03 -11.63
N HIS A 387 -27.57 -15.94 -12.30
CA HIS A 387 -27.02 -16.02 -13.64
C HIS A 387 -25.51 -16.32 -13.56
N PRO A 388 -24.98 -17.37 -14.19
CA PRO A 388 -23.56 -17.77 -14.05
C PRO A 388 -22.55 -16.74 -14.55
N LYS A 389 -22.96 -15.77 -15.38
CA LYS A 389 -22.07 -14.76 -15.98
C LYS A 389 -21.57 -13.70 -14.98
N ASP A 390 -22.28 -13.47 -13.87
CA ASP A 390 -21.89 -12.44 -12.89
C ASP A 390 -20.80 -12.95 -11.93
N LEU A 391 -20.64 -14.27 -11.83
CA LEU A 391 -19.61 -14.94 -11.05
C LEU A 391 -18.25 -14.99 -11.75
N GLU A 392 -18.22 -14.95 -13.10
CA GLU A 392 -16.98 -15.01 -13.87
C GLU A 392 -16.09 -13.79 -13.62
N HIS A 393 -16.64 -12.59 -13.52
CA HIS A 393 -15.83 -11.36 -13.45
C HIS A 393 -15.07 -11.18 -12.13
N ALA A 394 -15.59 -11.68 -11.01
CA ALA A 394 -14.92 -11.61 -9.71
C ALA A 394 -13.73 -12.60 -9.58
N CYS A 395 -13.80 -13.73 -10.31
CA CYS A 395 -12.73 -14.74 -10.32
C CYS A 395 -11.59 -14.42 -11.29
N TYR A 396 -11.78 -13.53 -12.28
CA TYR A 396 -10.75 -13.24 -13.27
C TYR A 396 -9.63 -12.36 -12.74
N PHE A 397 -9.83 -11.55 -11.70
CA PHE A 397 -8.79 -10.68 -11.19
C PHE A 397 -7.55 -11.45 -10.67
N PRO A 398 -7.69 -12.51 -9.84
CA PRO A 398 -6.54 -13.33 -9.46
C PRO A 398 -5.97 -14.17 -10.62
N LEU A 399 -6.83 -14.63 -11.55
CA LEU A 399 -6.39 -15.42 -12.71
C LEU A 399 -5.68 -14.57 -13.76
N PHE A 400 -6.10 -13.31 -13.97
CA PHE A 400 -5.41 -12.36 -14.84
C PHE A 400 -4.04 -11.96 -14.29
N ILE A 401 -3.87 -12.02 -12.97
CA ILE A 401 -2.60 -11.73 -12.30
C ILE A 401 -1.60 -12.90 -12.44
N LEU A 402 -2.05 -14.12 -12.71
CA LEU A 402 -1.22 -15.33 -12.73
C LEU A 402 -1.11 -16.03 -14.11
N SER A 403 -1.89 -15.61 -15.11
CA SER A 403 -1.73 -16.02 -16.52
C SER A 403 -0.69 -15.17 -17.23
#